data_147eaf69782ea94e6b74068f8cd1a629
#
_entry.id   147eaf69782ea94e6b74068f8cd1a629
#
_cell.length_a   1.000
_cell.length_b   1.000
_cell.length_c   1.000
_cell.angle_alpha   90.00
_cell.angle_beta   90.00
_cell.angle_gamma   90.00
#
_symmetry.space_group_name_H-M   'P 1'
#
loop_
_entity.id
_entity.type
_entity.pdbx_description
1 polymer ?
#
loop_
_entity_poly.entity_id
_entity_poly.type
_entity_poly.pdbx_seq_one_letter_code
_entity_poly.pdbx_strand_id
1 'polypeptide(L)'
;MELFDKKKLLEEAKQLGQAEEHSNFFNEVPINSLLYGIAMGFGNTKPMDKSLKLVKAITENKDAIIIGRCANIIYKDSKDVTSVYLFADKEFRIKHIMERDGISEKEAEKYIKEVDEKRTSFHKYCTDTVWGDAKEYQLCLDTGKIGFEKTAELIICLLYTS
;
A
#
# COMPACT_ATOMS: atom_id res chain seq x y z
N MET A 1 -15.74 7.82 -8.26
CA MET A 1 -14.55 7.02 -7.84
C MET A 1 -14.45 7.04 -6.32
N GLU A 2 -14.40 5.89 -5.66
CA GLU A 2 -14.38 5.75 -4.21
C GLU A 2 -12.94 5.56 -3.71
N LEU A 3 -12.57 6.18 -2.58
CA LEU A 3 -11.23 6.08 -2.00
C LEU A 3 -11.18 4.94 -0.97
N PHE A 4 -10.32 3.95 -1.21
CA PHE A 4 -10.04 2.84 -0.30
C PHE A 4 -8.63 2.96 0.28
N ASP A 5 -8.53 3.65 1.39
CA ASP A 5 -7.36 3.64 2.26
C ASP A 5 -7.42 2.49 3.29
N LYS A 6 -6.41 2.41 4.15
CA LYS A 6 -6.38 1.41 5.23
C LYS A 6 -7.65 1.43 6.08
N LYS A 7 -8.15 2.62 6.43
CA LYS A 7 -9.30 2.80 7.33
C LYS A 7 -10.58 2.29 6.69
N LYS A 8 -10.82 2.70 5.44
CA LYS A 8 -12.02 2.28 4.69
C LYS A 8 -12.03 0.78 4.43
N LEU A 9 -10.89 0.19 4.04
CA LEU A 9 -10.79 -1.26 3.84
C LEU A 9 -11.05 -2.04 5.12
N LEU A 10 -10.58 -1.55 6.28
CA LEU A 10 -10.85 -2.17 7.56
C LEU A 10 -12.32 -2.07 7.97
N GLU A 11 -12.99 -0.96 7.68
CA GLU A 11 -14.43 -0.77 7.90
C GLU A 11 -15.26 -1.76 7.08
N GLU A 12 -14.97 -1.90 5.79
CA GLU A 12 -15.63 -2.87 4.90
C GLU A 12 -15.39 -4.32 5.38
N ALA A 13 -14.15 -4.64 5.78
CA ALA A 13 -13.82 -5.97 6.34
C ALA A 13 -14.58 -6.25 7.64
N LYS A 14 -14.81 -5.24 8.49
CA LYS A 14 -15.64 -5.38 9.70
C LYS A 14 -17.10 -5.69 9.38
N GLN A 15 -17.66 -5.01 8.37
CA GLN A 15 -19.04 -5.28 7.94
C GLN A 15 -19.21 -6.71 7.42
N LEU A 16 -18.16 -7.27 6.80
CA LEU A 16 -18.12 -8.66 6.36
C LEU A 16 -17.79 -9.68 7.47
N GLY A 17 -17.55 -9.23 8.71
CA GLY A 17 -17.14 -10.09 9.82
C GLY A 17 -15.74 -10.69 9.70
N GLN A 18 -14.88 -10.14 8.87
CA GLN A 18 -13.54 -10.69 8.53
C GLN A 18 -12.37 -9.84 9.05
N ALA A 19 -12.63 -8.75 9.78
CA ALA A 19 -11.58 -7.82 10.21
C ALA A 19 -10.56 -8.44 11.17
N GLU A 20 -11.00 -9.32 12.08
CA GLU A 20 -10.11 -9.95 13.08
C GLU A 20 -9.14 -10.92 12.42
N GLU A 21 -9.62 -11.78 11.52
CA GLU A 21 -8.80 -12.74 10.77
C GLU A 21 -7.68 -12.05 9.96
N HIS A 22 -7.95 -10.84 9.46
CA HIS A 22 -7.04 -10.08 8.61
C HIS A 22 -6.36 -8.89 9.32
N SER A 23 -6.44 -8.80 10.66
CA SER A 23 -5.93 -7.65 11.44
C SER A 23 -4.45 -7.37 11.21
N ASN A 24 -3.61 -8.40 11.13
CA ASN A 24 -2.18 -8.26 10.87
C ASN A 24 -1.89 -7.64 9.48
N PHE A 25 -2.65 -8.03 8.46
CA PHE A 25 -2.55 -7.46 7.13
C PHE A 25 -2.92 -5.98 7.12
N PHE A 26 -4.04 -5.60 7.75
CA PHE A 26 -4.45 -4.20 7.81
C PHE A 26 -3.51 -3.34 8.65
N ASN A 27 -2.84 -3.90 9.65
CA ASN A 27 -1.89 -3.18 10.50
C ASN A 27 -0.44 -3.22 10.02
N GLU A 28 -0.16 -3.86 8.88
CA GLU A 28 1.20 -4.03 8.34
C GLU A 28 2.17 -4.65 9.39
N VAL A 29 1.65 -5.58 10.18
CA VAL A 29 2.48 -6.30 11.15
C VAL A 29 3.31 -7.32 10.39
N PRO A 30 4.65 -7.22 10.41
CA PRO A 30 5.50 -8.26 9.85
C PRO A 30 5.34 -9.51 10.72
N ILE A 31 4.75 -10.54 10.15
CA ILE A 31 4.61 -11.80 10.85
C ILE A 31 5.96 -12.51 10.74
N ASN A 32 6.52 -12.86 11.89
CA ASN A 32 7.77 -13.62 11.96
C ASN A 32 7.50 -15.00 11.33
N SER A 33 7.98 -15.20 10.10
CA SER A 33 7.57 -16.27 9.19
C SER A 33 7.74 -17.69 9.76
N LEU A 34 8.70 -17.89 10.67
CA LEU A 34 8.99 -19.20 11.26
C LEU A 34 7.91 -19.63 12.28
N LEU A 35 7.55 -18.73 13.20
CA LEU A 35 6.54 -19.02 14.23
C LEU A 35 5.13 -19.13 13.63
N TYR A 36 4.85 -18.35 12.60
CA TYR A 36 3.55 -18.38 11.93
C TYR A 36 3.38 -19.62 11.05
N GLY A 37 4.45 -20.06 10.35
CA GLY A 37 4.46 -21.31 9.60
C GLY A 37 4.24 -22.54 10.49
N ILE A 38 4.77 -22.52 11.71
CA ILE A 38 4.57 -23.58 12.73
C ILE A 38 3.14 -23.56 13.28
N ALA A 39 2.56 -22.38 13.53
CA ALA A 39 1.23 -22.21 14.11
C ALA A 39 0.09 -22.55 13.14
N MET A 40 0.28 -22.37 11.83
CA MET A 40 -0.77 -22.55 10.82
C MET A 40 -0.72 -23.89 10.07
N GLY A 41 0.20 -24.78 10.44
CA GLY A 41 0.37 -26.06 9.74
C GLY A 41 0.79 -25.89 8.28
N PHE A 42 1.57 -26.80 7.73
CA PHE A 42 2.10 -26.78 6.37
C PHE A 42 1.04 -26.85 5.25
N GLY A 43 0.08 -25.91 5.24
CA GLY A 43 -0.88 -25.74 4.14
C GLY A 43 -0.26 -24.91 3.02
N ASN A 44 -0.49 -25.32 1.75
CA ASN A 44 0.06 -24.71 0.54
C ASN A 44 -0.40 -23.28 0.22
N THR A 45 -1.21 -22.63 1.05
CA THR A 45 -1.70 -21.26 0.85
C THR A 45 -1.01 -20.31 1.81
N LYS A 46 -0.30 -19.31 1.28
CA LYS A 46 0.25 -18.22 2.11
C LYS A 46 -0.94 -17.52 2.82
N PRO A 47 -0.89 -17.30 4.13
CA PRO A 47 -1.98 -16.64 4.85
C PRO A 47 -2.38 -15.29 4.26
N MET A 48 -1.42 -14.63 3.61
CA MET A 48 -1.62 -13.35 2.95
C MET A 48 -2.51 -13.43 1.70
N ASP A 49 -2.59 -14.59 1.03
CA ASP A 49 -3.43 -14.77 -0.17
C ASP A 49 -4.91 -14.54 0.14
N LYS A 50 -5.37 -14.93 1.33
CA LYS A 50 -6.73 -14.67 1.78
C LYS A 50 -6.98 -13.17 1.96
N SER A 51 -6.02 -12.43 2.55
CA SER A 51 -6.13 -10.99 2.77
C SER A 51 -6.12 -10.21 1.45
N LEU A 52 -5.30 -10.62 0.49
CA LEU A 52 -5.28 -10.05 -0.86
C LEU A 52 -6.61 -10.31 -1.59
N LYS A 53 -7.16 -11.51 -1.47
CA LYS A 53 -8.49 -11.85 -2.01
C LYS A 53 -9.61 -11.04 -1.37
N LEU A 54 -9.53 -10.77 -0.07
CA LEU A 54 -10.50 -9.93 0.63
C LEU A 54 -10.46 -8.49 0.09
N VAL A 55 -9.27 -7.88 -0.07
CA VAL A 55 -9.15 -6.54 -0.66
C VAL A 55 -9.75 -6.54 -2.06
N LYS A 56 -9.44 -7.54 -2.88
CA LYS A 56 -10.01 -7.66 -4.22
C LYS A 56 -11.55 -7.74 -4.19
N ALA A 57 -12.12 -8.59 -3.34
CA ALA A 57 -13.57 -8.72 -3.20
C ALA A 57 -14.28 -7.43 -2.76
N ILE A 58 -13.61 -6.62 -1.88
CA ILE A 58 -14.15 -5.33 -1.44
C ILE A 58 -14.14 -4.29 -2.57
N THR A 59 -13.13 -4.32 -3.45
CA THR A 59 -12.87 -3.25 -4.43
C THR A 59 -13.21 -3.64 -5.87
N GLU A 60 -13.46 -4.93 -6.14
CA GLU A 60 -13.81 -5.41 -7.49
C GLU A 60 -15.13 -4.79 -7.98
N ASN A 61 -15.17 -4.45 -9.26
CA ASN A 61 -16.30 -3.79 -9.93
C ASN A 61 -16.68 -2.41 -9.35
N LYS A 62 -15.73 -1.73 -8.71
CA LYS A 62 -15.92 -0.36 -8.23
C LYS A 62 -14.96 0.58 -8.93
N ASP A 63 -15.43 1.78 -9.25
CA ASP A 63 -14.54 2.89 -9.62
C ASP A 63 -13.81 3.37 -8.37
N ALA A 64 -12.58 2.88 -8.15
CA ALA A 64 -11.87 3.01 -6.89
C ALA A 64 -10.45 3.56 -7.04
N ILE A 65 -10.02 4.33 -6.04
CA ILE A 65 -8.61 4.63 -5.77
C ILE A 65 -8.20 3.81 -4.55
N ILE A 66 -7.23 2.92 -4.72
CA ILE A 66 -6.77 2.03 -3.64
C ILE A 66 -5.38 2.47 -3.20
N ILE A 67 -5.21 2.78 -1.91
CA ILE A 67 -3.93 3.22 -1.36
C ILE A 67 -3.22 2.06 -0.66
N GLY A 68 -2.12 1.61 -1.26
CA GLY A 68 -1.26 0.58 -0.70
C GLY A 68 -1.87 -0.83 -0.73
N ARG A 69 -1.64 -1.62 0.33
CA ARG A 69 -2.17 -3.00 0.48
C ARG A 69 -1.83 -3.94 -0.66
N CYS A 70 -0.67 -3.71 -1.30
CA CYS A 70 -0.22 -4.50 -2.44
C CYS A 70 -1.22 -4.51 -3.60
N ALA A 71 -2.05 -3.45 -3.75
CA ALA A 71 -3.06 -3.37 -4.79
C ALA A 71 -2.46 -3.47 -6.20
N ASN A 72 -1.23 -2.94 -6.41
CA ASN A 72 -0.48 -3.10 -7.65
C ASN A 72 -0.26 -4.57 -8.04
N ILE A 73 -0.11 -5.46 -7.06
CA ILE A 73 0.04 -6.91 -7.31
C ILE A 73 -1.31 -7.60 -7.45
N ILE A 74 -2.30 -7.22 -6.62
CA ILE A 74 -3.67 -7.77 -6.71
C ILE A 74 -4.25 -7.59 -8.12
N TYR A 75 -3.97 -6.43 -8.74
CA TYR A 75 -4.51 -6.03 -10.03
C TYR A 75 -3.48 -6.02 -11.16
N LYS A 76 -2.35 -6.72 -11.00
CA LYS A 76 -1.24 -6.73 -11.98
C LYS A 76 -1.68 -7.08 -13.40
N ASP A 77 -2.60 -8.00 -13.55
CA ASP A 77 -3.08 -8.50 -14.84
C ASP A 77 -4.39 -7.80 -15.30
N SER A 78 -4.84 -6.80 -14.56
CA SER A 78 -6.07 -6.08 -14.88
C SER A 78 -5.78 -4.95 -15.88
N LYS A 79 -6.55 -4.91 -16.97
CA LYS A 79 -6.39 -3.88 -18.02
C LYS A 79 -6.99 -2.53 -17.61
N ASP A 80 -7.95 -2.53 -16.70
CA ASP A 80 -8.70 -1.35 -16.27
C ASP A 80 -8.13 -0.72 -15.00
N VAL A 81 -6.89 -1.07 -14.63
CA VAL A 81 -6.23 -0.56 -13.42
C VAL A 81 -4.90 0.08 -13.77
N THR A 82 -4.71 1.29 -13.29
CA THR A 82 -3.44 2.02 -13.38
C THR A 82 -2.72 1.98 -12.04
N SER A 83 -1.53 1.39 -12.00
CA SER A 83 -0.69 1.34 -10.82
C SER A 83 0.33 2.47 -10.80
N VAL A 84 0.34 3.25 -9.70
CA VAL A 84 1.19 4.42 -9.55
C VAL A 84 2.04 4.31 -8.28
N TYR A 85 3.33 4.61 -8.38
CA TYR A 85 4.23 4.75 -7.24
C TYR A 85 4.64 6.21 -7.08
N LEU A 86 4.35 6.76 -5.91
CA LEU A 86 4.71 8.14 -5.55
C LEU A 86 5.89 8.11 -4.58
N PHE A 87 6.91 8.89 -4.89
CA PHE A 87 8.09 9.03 -4.04
C PHE A 87 8.55 10.49 -3.96
N ALA A 88 9.41 10.78 -3.02
CA ALA A 88 10.13 12.04 -2.90
C ALA A 88 11.44 11.81 -2.18
N ASP A 89 12.38 12.73 -2.33
CA ASP A 89 13.62 12.69 -1.57
C ASP A 89 13.40 12.82 -0.05
N LYS A 90 14.40 12.41 0.72
CA LYS A 90 14.31 12.37 2.18
C LYS A 90 14.06 13.76 2.79
N GLU A 91 14.72 14.78 2.28
CA GLU A 91 14.64 16.15 2.81
C GLU A 91 13.23 16.73 2.64
N PHE A 92 12.66 16.57 1.43
CA PHE A 92 11.28 16.97 1.16
C PHE A 92 10.30 16.24 2.08
N ARG A 93 10.47 14.94 2.26
CA ARG A 93 9.59 14.11 3.10
C ARG A 93 9.67 14.54 4.57
N ILE A 94 10.87 14.80 5.09
CA ILE A 94 11.07 15.28 6.47
C ILE A 94 10.34 16.59 6.66
N LYS A 95 10.57 17.58 5.80
CA LYS A 95 9.92 18.89 5.87
C LYS A 95 8.39 18.75 5.87
N HIS A 96 7.86 17.95 4.94
CA HIS A 96 6.42 17.73 4.84
C HIS A 96 5.82 17.09 6.12
N ILE A 97 6.49 16.11 6.72
CA ILE A 97 6.04 15.48 7.97
C ILE A 97 6.11 16.45 9.14
N MET A 98 7.19 17.25 9.24
CA MET A 98 7.31 18.30 10.27
C MET A 98 6.15 19.30 10.19
N GLU A 99 5.83 19.77 8.97
CA GLU A 99 4.75 20.72 8.75
C GLU A 99 3.35 20.12 9.03
N ARG A 100 3.12 18.88 8.61
CA ARG A 100 1.84 18.19 8.79
C ARG A 100 1.55 17.84 10.25
N ASP A 101 2.55 17.34 10.98
CA ASP A 101 2.36 16.73 12.29
C ASP A 101 2.85 17.64 13.44
N GLY A 102 3.53 18.74 13.13
CA GLY A 102 4.05 19.67 14.13
C GLY A 102 5.19 19.10 14.99
N ILE A 103 5.97 18.20 14.44
CA ILE A 103 7.06 17.48 15.14
C ILE A 103 8.44 17.99 14.72
N SER A 104 9.47 17.65 15.51
CA SER A 104 10.87 17.98 15.20
C SER A 104 11.40 17.19 14.01
N GLU A 105 12.48 17.69 13.39
CA GLU A 105 13.19 17.02 12.30
C GLU A 105 13.62 15.59 12.67
N LYS A 106 14.20 15.41 13.87
CA LYS A 106 14.64 14.11 14.37
C LYS A 106 13.49 13.11 14.54
N GLU A 107 12.34 13.60 14.99
CA GLU A 107 11.13 12.78 15.11
C GLU A 107 10.58 12.42 13.74
N ALA A 108 10.57 13.35 12.78
CA ALA A 108 10.17 13.13 11.41
C ALA A 108 11.06 12.10 10.70
N GLU A 109 12.40 12.21 10.85
CA GLU A 109 13.35 11.21 10.33
C GLU A 109 13.08 9.80 10.88
N LYS A 110 12.92 9.70 12.20
CA LYS A 110 12.62 8.42 12.86
C LYS A 110 11.30 7.84 12.35
N TYR A 111 10.26 8.66 12.27
CA TYR A 111 8.94 8.25 11.76
C TYR A 111 9.02 7.73 10.32
N ILE A 112 9.69 8.46 9.42
CA ILE A 112 9.86 8.06 8.02
C ILE A 112 10.57 6.72 7.94
N LYS A 113 11.67 6.54 8.66
CA LYS A 113 12.44 5.30 8.68
C LYS A 113 11.57 4.11 9.12
N GLU A 114 10.87 4.24 10.23
CA GLU A 114 10.02 3.18 10.77
C GLU A 114 8.88 2.80 9.81
N VAL A 115 8.26 3.80 9.17
CA VAL A 115 7.17 3.57 8.20
C VAL A 115 7.69 2.89 6.93
N ASP A 116 8.84 3.31 6.41
CA ASP A 116 9.43 2.73 5.21
C ASP A 116 9.90 1.29 5.45
N GLU A 117 10.51 1.02 6.59
CA GLU A 117 10.91 -0.34 7.00
C GLU A 117 9.68 -1.27 7.11
N LYS A 118 8.61 -0.79 7.71
CA LYS A 118 7.33 -1.53 7.79
C LYS A 118 6.77 -1.83 6.41
N ARG A 119 6.68 -0.83 5.53
CA ARG A 119 6.14 -1.00 4.18
C ARG A 119 6.98 -1.94 3.34
N THR A 120 8.31 -1.79 3.39
CA THR A 120 9.25 -2.67 2.68
C THR A 120 9.10 -4.12 3.13
N SER A 121 9.10 -4.35 4.44
CA SER A 121 8.97 -5.68 5.02
C SER A 121 7.60 -6.31 4.72
N PHE A 122 6.54 -5.52 4.84
CA PHE A 122 5.18 -5.94 4.55
C PHE A 122 5.01 -6.29 3.06
N HIS A 123 5.46 -5.42 2.16
CA HIS A 123 5.37 -5.65 0.72
C HIS A 123 6.11 -6.92 0.30
N LYS A 124 7.37 -7.08 0.76
CA LYS A 124 8.17 -8.26 0.49
C LYS A 124 7.50 -9.54 1.00
N TYR A 125 6.90 -9.48 2.20
CA TYR A 125 6.20 -10.62 2.78
C TYR A 125 4.96 -11.02 1.97
N CYS A 126 4.20 -10.03 1.48
CA CYS A 126 2.98 -10.28 0.70
C CYS A 126 3.26 -10.75 -0.73
N THR A 127 4.32 -10.25 -1.37
CA THR A 127 4.47 -10.29 -2.82
C THR A 127 5.75 -10.96 -3.32
N ASP A 128 6.73 -11.15 -2.45
CA ASP A 128 8.12 -11.55 -2.78
C ASP A 128 8.86 -10.55 -3.70
N THR A 129 8.30 -9.35 -3.95
CA THR A 129 8.90 -8.31 -4.77
C THR A 129 9.47 -7.17 -3.91
N VAL A 130 10.19 -6.24 -4.54
CA VAL A 130 10.77 -5.08 -3.86
C VAL A 130 9.77 -3.92 -3.91
N TRP A 131 9.45 -3.34 -2.75
CA TRP A 131 8.61 -2.15 -2.69
C TRP A 131 9.27 -0.97 -3.38
N GLY A 132 8.56 -0.36 -4.32
CA GLY A 132 9.08 0.76 -5.11
C GLY A 132 9.93 0.36 -6.32
N ASP A 133 10.03 -0.92 -6.68
CA ASP A 133 10.62 -1.30 -7.96
C ASP A 133 9.76 -0.76 -9.10
N ALA A 134 10.37 0.11 -9.91
CA ALA A 134 9.68 0.78 -11.02
C ALA A 134 9.01 -0.19 -12.02
N LYS A 135 9.50 -1.42 -12.12
CA LYS A 135 8.93 -2.46 -13.00
C LYS A 135 7.56 -2.98 -12.54
N GLU A 136 7.22 -2.75 -11.29
CA GLU A 136 5.95 -3.20 -10.69
C GLU A 136 4.84 -2.14 -10.80
N TYR A 137 5.14 -0.98 -11.44
CA TYR A 137 4.20 0.13 -11.58
C TYR A 137 4.18 0.68 -13.00
N GLN A 138 3.03 1.15 -13.45
CA GLN A 138 2.89 1.78 -14.76
C GLN A 138 3.42 3.23 -14.78
N LEU A 139 3.40 3.89 -13.60
CA LEU A 139 3.87 5.26 -13.46
C LEU A 139 4.58 5.43 -12.11
N CYS A 140 5.77 6.05 -12.14
CA CYS A 140 6.52 6.42 -10.94
C CYS A 140 6.78 7.93 -10.97
N LEU A 141 6.33 8.66 -9.94
CA LEU A 141 6.40 10.12 -9.90
C LEU A 141 7.10 10.63 -8.64
N ASP A 142 8.08 11.52 -8.84
CA ASP A 142 8.73 12.27 -7.77
C ASP A 142 7.88 13.48 -7.38
N THR A 143 7.06 13.31 -6.36
CA THR A 143 6.15 14.37 -5.86
C THR A 143 6.89 15.55 -5.25
N GLY A 144 8.12 15.34 -4.80
CA GLY A 144 8.96 16.41 -4.26
C GLY A 144 9.41 17.40 -5.33
N LYS A 145 9.66 16.92 -6.56
CA LYS A 145 10.06 17.76 -7.70
C LYS A 145 8.89 18.30 -8.49
N ILE A 146 7.86 17.49 -8.67
CA ILE A 146 6.71 17.83 -9.53
C ILE A 146 5.68 18.68 -8.76
N GLY A 147 5.53 18.46 -7.46
CA GLY A 147 4.44 19.00 -6.63
C GLY A 147 3.17 18.17 -6.70
N PHE A 148 2.32 18.28 -5.67
CA PHE A 148 1.14 17.43 -5.53
C PHE A 148 0.07 17.67 -6.60
N GLU A 149 -0.19 18.93 -6.97
CA GLU A 149 -1.19 19.28 -7.97
C GLU A 149 -0.85 18.70 -9.36
N LYS A 150 0.37 18.98 -9.84
CA LYS A 150 0.83 18.44 -11.13
C LYS A 150 0.95 16.91 -11.12
N THR A 151 1.29 16.32 -9.98
CA THR A 151 1.29 14.86 -9.83
C THR A 151 -0.11 14.30 -10.05
N ALA A 152 -1.13 14.93 -9.46
CA ALA A 152 -2.52 14.52 -9.65
C ALA A 152 -2.97 14.69 -11.11
N GLU A 153 -2.62 15.80 -11.76
CA GLU A 153 -2.91 16.04 -13.17
C GLU A 153 -2.30 14.97 -14.09
N LEU A 154 -1.06 14.55 -13.84
CA LEU A 154 -0.39 13.50 -14.61
C LEU A 154 -1.09 12.14 -14.44
N ILE A 155 -1.50 11.80 -13.21
CA ILE A 155 -2.26 10.56 -12.96
C ILE A 155 -3.59 10.59 -13.69
N ILE A 156 -4.31 11.69 -13.62
CA ILE A 156 -5.59 11.88 -14.31
C ILE A 156 -5.38 11.76 -15.83
N CYS A 157 -4.36 12.40 -16.37
CA CYS A 157 -4.04 12.31 -17.80
C CYS A 157 -3.82 10.85 -18.23
N LEU A 158 -3.06 10.07 -17.46
CA LEU A 158 -2.83 8.66 -17.76
C LEU A 158 -4.14 7.84 -17.74
N LEU A 159 -5.02 8.09 -16.78
CA LEU A 159 -6.31 7.39 -16.66
C LEU A 159 -7.23 7.62 -17.87
N TYR A 160 -7.13 8.78 -18.52
CA TYR A 160 -7.95 9.10 -19.72
C TYR A 160 -7.31 8.67 -21.03
N THR A 161 -6.06 8.21 -21.03
CA THR A 161 -5.31 7.80 -22.24
C THR A 161 -5.05 6.29 -22.30
N SER A 162 -5.46 5.56 -21.28
CA SER A 162 -5.23 4.09 -21.14
C SER A 162 -6.42 3.25 -21.67
#